data_21f7bed17692ac63df771109333bf5da
#
_entry.id   21f7bed17692ac63df771109333bf5da
#
_cell.length_a   1.000
_cell.length_b   1.000
_cell.length_c   1.000
_cell.angle_alpha   90.00
_cell.angle_beta   90.00
_cell.angle_gamma   90.00
#
_symmetry.space_group_name_H-M   'P 1'
#
loop_
_entity.id
_entity.type
_entity.pdbx_description
1 polymer ?
#
loop_
_entity_poly.entity_id
_entity_poly.type
_entity_poly.pdbx_seq_one_letter_code
_entity_poly.pdbx_strand_id
1 'polypeptide(L)'
;EIVADIVKHGANRKAWLIFCVSIEHAEQVTQELITEHDINAACYHSQSDNDYILDDFAQGRLKCLVNVNILTTGSNFPIADMCVLIRATESTALYVQIVGRVMRLYPNKKNALLLDYGGNVLRHGCIDDVTVKAKGEGEGEAPSKQCPSCKTILHAAVRECPECGHIFERDPEGNLELNAFDGAVLSDQR
;
A
#
# COMPACT_ATOMS: atom_id res chain seq x y z
N GLU A 1 2.90 -7.61 -15.23
CA GLU A 1 1.69 -8.16 -14.56
C GLU A 1 1.30 -7.31 -13.34
N ILE A 2 2.20 -7.02 -12.40
CA ILE A 2 1.93 -6.18 -11.22
C ILE A 2 1.54 -4.75 -11.63
N VAL A 3 2.25 -4.13 -12.57
CA VAL A 3 1.97 -2.75 -13.04
C VAL A 3 0.58 -2.64 -13.65
N ALA A 4 0.16 -3.62 -14.46
CA ALA A 4 -1.19 -3.65 -15.03
C ALA A 4 -2.29 -3.74 -13.94
N ASP A 5 -2.05 -4.49 -12.87
CA ASP A 5 -2.97 -4.58 -11.72
C ASP A 5 -3.01 -3.26 -10.94
N ILE A 6 -1.86 -2.61 -10.73
CA ILE A 6 -1.78 -1.27 -10.14
C ILE A 6 -2.61 -0.26 -10.96
N VAL A 7 -2.46 -0.24 -12.27
CA VAL A 7 -3.19 0.67 -13.17
C VAL A 7 -4.69 0.41 -13.11
N LYS A 8 -5.11 -0.85 -13.11
CA LYS A 8 -6.50 -1.25 -12.98
C LYS A 8 -7.14 -0.71 -11.70
N HIS A 9 -6.51 -0.91 -10.57
CA HIS A 9 -6.99 -0.45 -9.26
C HIS A 9 -6.86 1.07 -9.09
N GLY A 10 -5.85 1.68 -9.71
CA GLY A 10 -5.58 3.11 -9.70
C GLY A 10 -6.41 3.96 -10.65
N ALA A 11 -7.28 3.37 -11.50
CA ALA A 11 -8.01 4.08 -12.56
C ALA A 11 -8.76 5.32 -12.06
N ASN A 12 -9.37 5.24 -10.88
CA ASN A 12 -10.14 6.32 -10.25
C ASN A 12 -9.33 7.11 -9.19
N ARG A 13 -8.01 6.88 -9.06
CA ARG A 13 -7.13 7.57 -8.13
C ARG A 13 -6.39 8.70 -8.82
N LYS A 14 -6.11 9.77 -8.05
CA LYS A 14 -5.54 11.01 -8.59
C LYS A 14 -4.03 11.09 -8.44
N ALA A 15 -3.50 10.64 -7.31
CA ALA A 15 -2.08 10.76 -6.97
C ALA A 15 -1.57 9.49 -6.29
N TRP A 16 -0.62 8.81 -6.94
CA TRP A 16 -0.11 7.51 -6.54
C TRP A 16 1.30 7.61 -5.99
N LEU A 17 1.54 7.00 -4.84
CA LEU A 17 2.87 6.78 -4.29
C LEU A 17 3.22 5.30 -4.39
N ILE A 18 4.29 4.96 -5.12
CA ILE A 18 4.78 3.59 -5.28
C ILE A 18 6.13 3.46 -4.61
N PHE A 19 6.28 2.46 -3.75
CA PHE A 19 7.51 2.15 -3.02
C PHE A 19 8.15 0.88 -3.54
N CYS A 20 9.35 1.01 -4.13
CA CYS A 20 10.12 -0.08 -4.73
C CYS A 20 11.29 -0.52 -3.86
N VAL A 21 11.86 -1.69 -4.17
CA VAL A 21 13.00 -2.30 -3.44
C VAL A 21 14.32 -1.64 -3.83
N SER A 22 14.54 -1.37 -5.14
CA SER A 22 15.78 -0.85 -5.69
C SER A 22 15.53 0.26 -6.71
N ILE A 23 16.56 1.04 -7.02
CA ILE A 23 16.50 2.10 -8.03
C ILE A 23 16.16 1.51 -9.40
N GLU A 24 16.85 0.45 -9.81
CA GLU A 24 16.60 -0.23 -11.08
C GLU A 24 15.14 -0.68 -11.21
N HIS A 25 14.59 -1.29 -10.16
CA HIS A 25 13.18 -1.70 -10.13
C HIS A 25 12.22 -0.50 -10.23
N ALA A 26 12.52 0.60 -9.54
CA ALA A 26 11.71 1.80 -9.61
C ALA A 26 11.72 2.45 -10.99
N GLU A 27 12.87 2.48 -11.66
CA GLU A 27 13.02 2.97 -13.03
C GLU A 27 12.23 2.09 -14.02
N GLN A 28 12.32 0.76 -13.90
CA GLN A 28 11.56 -0.19 -14.73
C GLN A 28 10.05 -0.01 -14.56
N VAL A 29 9.56 0.08 -13.33
CA VAL A 29 8.14 0.32 -13.03
C VAL A 29 7.70 1.67 -13.61
N THR A 30 8.50 2.72 -13.46
CA THR A 30 8.20 4.04 -14.01
C THR A 30 8.12 4.00 -15.53
N GLN A 31 9.08 3.35 -16.18
CA GLN A 31 9.12 3.20 -17.64
C GLN A 31 7.89 2.46 -18.15
N GLU A 32 7.51 1.33 -17.54
CA GLU A 32 6.33 0.55 -17.92
C GLU A 32 5.03 1.38 -17.75
N LEU A 33 4.90 2.12 -16.64
CA LEU A 33 3.75 3.03 -16.41
C LEU A 33 3.61 4.07 -17.53
N ILE A 34 4.71 4.64 -18.00
CA ILE A 34 4.71 5.67 -19.04
C ILE A 34 4.46 5.05 -20.42
N THR A 35 5.21 4.00 -20.78
CA THR A 35 5.22 3.48 -22.17
C THR A 35 4.05 2.57 -22.50
N GLU A 36 3.58 1.78 -21.53
CA GLU A 36 2.54 0.79 -21.78
C GLU A 36 1.15 1.23 -21.29
N HIS A 37 1.11 2.17 -20.33
CA HIS A 37 -0.14 2.57 -19.70
C HIS A 37 -0.47 4.06 -19.80
N ASP A 38 0.38 4.87 -20.44
CA ASP A 38 0.21 6.33 -20.61
C ASP A 38 -0.03 7.07 -19.28
N ILE A 39 0.61 6.61 -18.21
CA ILE A 39 0.54 7.23 -16.89
C ILE A 39 1.67 8.25 -16.76
N ASN A 40 1.31 9.50 -16.42
CA ASN A 40 2.29 10.55 -16.09
C ASN A 40 2.97 10.20 -14.76
N ALA A 41 4.15 9.55 -14.84
CA ALA A 41 4.91 9.02 -13.74
C ALA A 41 6.34 9.56 -13.72
N ALA A 42 6.95 9.67 -12.54
CA ALA A 42 8.38 9.94 -12.39
C ALA A 42 8.98 9.10 -11.27
N CYS A 43 10.26 8.75 -11.43
CA CYS A 43 11.06 8.09 -10.42
C CYS A 43 11.84 9.11 -9.59
N TYR A 44 11.86 8.95 -8.26
CA TYR A 44 12.65 9.76 -7.35
C TYR A 44 13.41 8.88 -6.35
N HIS A 45 14.73 9.05 -6.31
CA HIS A 45 15.64 8.27 -5.47
C HIS A 45 16.86 9.11 -5.02
N SER A 46 17.74 8.57 -4.18
CA SER A 46 18.87 9.29 -3.57
C SER A 46 19.89 9.86 -4.54
N GLN A 47 19.87 9.44 -5.78
CA GLN A 47 20.74 9.95 -6.86
C GLN A 47 19.97 10.88 -7.81
N SER A 48 18.73 11.25 -7.49
CA SER A 48 17.93 12.17 -8.29
C SER A 48 18.33 13.61 -7.94
N ASP A 49 18.73 14.40 -8.95
CA ASP A 49 19.04 15.84 -8.80
C ASP A 49 17.82 16.73 -9.07
N ASN A 50 16.62 16.15 -9.11
CA ASN A 50 15.42 16.77 -9.66
C ASN A 50 14.33 16.99 -8.60
N ASP A 51 14.56 17.89 -7.64
CA ASP A 51 13.58 18.21 -6.57
C ASP A 51 12.24 18.74 -7.10
N TYR A 52 12.22 19.28 -8.33
CA TYR A 52 10.97 19.72 -8.97
C TYR A 52 9.95 18.59 -9.15
N ILE A 53 10.38 17.33 -9.22
CA ILE A 53 9.49 16.16 -9.29
C ILE A 53 8.56 16.09 -8.06
N LEU A 54 9.10 16.41 -6.89
CA LEU A 54 8.34 16.42 -5.64
C LEU A 54 7.29 17.53 -5.62
N ASP A 55 7.66 18.71 -6.15
CA ASP A 55 6.75 19.85 -6.29
C ASP A 55 5.66 19.57 -7.32
N ASP A 56 6.00 18.95 -8.44
CA ASP A 56 5.04 18.53 -9.47
C ASP A 56 4.02 17.53 -8.92
N PHE A 57 4.48 16.57 -8.13
CA PHE A 57 3.59 15.63 -7.46
C PHE A 57 2.71 16.31 -6.41
N ALA A 58 3.30 17.16 -5.56
CA ALA A 58 2.56 17.88 -4.52
C ALA A 58 1.47 18.81 -5.09
N GLN A 59 1.67 19.34 -6.29
CA GLN A 59 0.72 20.21 -7.00
C GLN A 59 -0.23 19.44 -7.93
N GLY A 60 -0.12 18.10 -7.99
CA GLY A 60 -0.98 17.26 -8.82
C GLY A 60 -0.69 17.34 -10.33
N ARG A 61 0.47 17.88 -10.73
CA ARG A 61 0.92 17.86 -12.13
C ARG A 61 1.49 16.50 -12.53
N LEU A 62 1.96 15.72 -11.56
CA LEU A 62 2.42 14.36 -11.72
C LEU A 62 1.41 13.41 -11.07
N LYS A 63 0.95 12.38 -11.80
CA LYS A 63 -0.03 11.42 -11.28
C LYS A 63 0.61 10.35 -10.40
N CYS A 64 1.81 9.88 -10.76
CA CYS A 64 2.47 8.78 -10.08
C CYS A 64 3.91 9.14 -9.70
N LEU A 65 4.24 9.00 -8.42
CA LEU A 65 5.60 9.14 -7.90
C LEU A 65 6.10 7.78 -7.44
N VAL A 66 7.06 7.23 -8.17
CA VAL A 66 7.75 5.97 -7.84
C VAL A 66 9.02 6.30 -7.06
N ASN A 67 9.24 5.64 -5.92
CA ASN A 67 10.38 5.99 -5.08
C ASN A 67 11.06 4.79 -4.40
N VAL A 68 12.31 5.01 -3.96
CA VAL A 68 13.11 4.05 -3.19
C VAL A 68 13.59 4.72 -1.91
N ASN A 69 13.03 4.36 -0.76
CA ASN A 69 13.43 4.73 0.61
C ASN A 69 13.42 6.24 0.99
N ILE A 70 13.32 7.18 0.06
CA ILE A 70 13.57 8.61 0.36
C ILE A 70 12.35 9.28 1.00
N LEU A 71 11.16 8.91 0.59
CA LEU A 71 9.93 9.51 1.09
C LEU A 71 9.51 9.01 2.48
N THR A 72 10.41 8.32 3.19
CA THR A 72 10.16 7.82 4.55
C THR A 72 10.32 8.90 5.62
N THR A 73 11.10 9.98 5.34
CA THR A 73 11.32 11.11 6.25
C THR A 73 11.08 12.43 5.53
N GLY A 74 10.41 13.38 6.19
CA GLY A 74 10.30 14.79 5.76
C GLY A 74 9.27 15.13 4.70
N SER A 75 9.00 14.28 3.71
CA SER A 75 8.09 14.60 2.61
C SER A 75 6.62 14.49 3.01
N ASN A 76 5.81 15.46 2.62
CA ASN A 76 4.38 15.53 2.94
C ASN A 76 3.54 15.66 1.67
N PHE A 77 2.84 14.60 1.27
CA PHE A 77 1.99 14.58 0.10
C PHE A 77 0.54 14.20 0.46
N PRO A 78 -0.22 15.10 1.09
CA PRO A 78 -1.60 14.81 1.48
C PRO A 78 -2.54 14.58 0.28
N ILE A 79 -2.15 15.05 -0.91
CA ILE A 79 -2.87 14.79 -2.17
C ILE A 79 -2.86 13.29 -2.54
N ALA A 80 -1.86 12.52 -2.12
CA ALA A 80 -1.75 11.11 -2.46
C ALA A 80 -2.94 10.33 -1.93
N ASP A 81 -3.68 9.67 -2.81
CA ASP A 81 -4.88 8.89 -2.52
C ASP A 81 -4.71 7.39 -2.84
N MET A 82 -3.50 6.99 -3.24
CA MET A 82 -3.11 5.59 -3.45
C MET A 82 -1.66 5.37 -3.02
N CYS A 83 -1.44 4.33 -2.25
CA CYS A 83 -0.14 3.82 -1.83
C CYS A 83 0.07 2.42 -2.38
N VAL A 84 1.20 2.17 -3.01
CA VAL A 84 1.57 0.86 -3.54
C VAL A 84 2.89 0.42 -2.92
N LEU A 85 2.88 -0.72 -2.25
CA LEU A 85 4.06 -1.32 -1.64
C LEU A 85 4.51 -2.52 -2.46
N ILE A 86 5.51 -2.33 -3.33
CA ILE A 86 6.17 -3.42 -4.08
C ILE A 86 7.43 -3.90 -3.32
N ARG A 87 7.51 -3.56 -2.07
CA ARG A 87 8.61 -3.94 -1.18
C ARG A 87 8.08 -4.50 0.14
N ALA A 88 8.77 -5.50 0.66
CA ALA A 88 8.60 -5.91 2.04
C ALA A 88 9.38 -4.99 2.99
N THR A 89 8.89 -4.80 4.20
CA THR A 89 9.63 -4.15 5.30
C THR A 89 9.49 -4.95 6.59
N GLU A 90 10.60 -5.10 7.31
CA GLU A 90 10.61 -5.74 8.63
C GLU A 90 10.24 -4.75 9.75
N SER A 91 10.23 -3.46 9.44
CA SER A 91 9.95 -2.40 10.42
C SER A 91 8.48 -1.99 10.39
N THR A 92 7.74 -2.33 11.44
CA THR A 92 6.36 -1.87 11.67
C THR A 92 6.26 -0.35 11.69
N ALA A 93 7.24 0.35 12.31
CA ALA A 93 7.28 1.80 12.34
C ALA A 93 7.41 2.40 10.93
N LEU A 94 8.25 1.80 10.06
CA LEU A 94 8.41 2.22 8.68
C LEU A 94 7.12 1.98 7.87
N TYR A 95 6.48 0.82 8.03
CA TYR A 95 5.20 0.52 7.41
C TYR A 95 4.13 1.57 7.77
N VAL A 96 3.97 1.86 9.08
CA VAL A 96 3.02 2.87 9.57
C VAL A 96 3.35 4.27 9.03
N GLN A 97 4.64 4.65 8.97
CA GLN A 97 5.05 5.93 8.40
C GLN A 97 4.71 6.06 6.92
N ILE A 98 4.94 5.01 6.13
CA ILE A 98 4.65 5.00 4.69
C ILE A 98 3.13 5.14 4.48
N VAL A 99 2.34 4.26 5.07
CA VAL A 99 0.88 4.25 4.87
C VAL A 99 0.24 5.52 5.44
N GLY A 100 0.68 5.98 6.61
CA GLY A 100 0.21 7.19 7.27
C GLY A 100 0.36 8.47 6.42
N ARG A 101 1.28 8.49 5.44
CA ARG A 101 1.40 9.62 4.50
C ARG A 101 0.20 9.74 3.58
N VAL A 102 -0.31 8.60 3.15
CA VAL A 102 -1.45 8.52 2.22
C VAL A 102 -2.78 8.61 2.97
N MET A 103 -2.80 8.35 4.28
CA MET A 103 -4.02 8.47 5.11
C MET A 103 -4.35 9.91 5.51
N ARG A 104 -3.52 10.89 5.19
CA ARG A 104 -3.74 12.30 5.54
C ARG A 104 -4.95 12.88 4.82
N LEU A 105 -5.69 13.74 5.52
CA LEU A 105 -6.83 14.45 4.95
C LEU A 105 -6.36 15.45 3.88
N TYR A 106 -7.15 15.53 2.80
CA TYR A 106 -6.95 16.48 1.72
C TYR A 106 -8.30 16.85 1.09
N PRO A 107 -8.49 18.08 0.60
CA PRO A 107 -9.76 18.51 -0.02
C PRO A 107 -10.21 17.56 -1.14
N ASN A 108 -11.46 17.11 -1.06
CA ASN A 108 -12.07 16.17 -2.02
C ASN A 108 -11.48 14.75 -2.07
N LYS A 109 -10.62 14.39 -1.14
CA LYS A 109 -10.14 13.02 -0.95
C LYS A 109 -11.09 12.28 -0.02
N LYS A 110 -11.75 11.25 -0.52
CA LYS A 110 -12.75 10.48 0.24
C LYS A 110 -12.10 9.38 1.10
N ASN A 111 -11.10 8.70 0.54
CA ASN A 111 -10.36 7.62 1.18
C ASN A 111 -8.97 7.49 0.54
N ALA A 112 -8.15 6.60 1.08
CA ALA A 112 -6.88 6.17 0.52
C ALA A 112 -6.96 4.68 0.16
N LEU A 113 -6.33 4.30 -0.96
CA LEU A 113 -6.18 2.90 -1.38
C LEU A 113 -4.75 2.44 -1.06
N LEU A 114 -4.63 1.31 -0.38
CA LEU A 114 -3.35 0.63 -0.20
C LEU A 114 -3.32 -0.66 -1.02
N LEU A 115 -2.34 -0.79 -1.91
CA LEU A 115 -2.01 -2.03 -2.62
C LEU A 115 -0.68 -2.55 -2.04
N ASP A 116 -0.70 -3.74 -1.48
CA ASP A 116 0.45 -4.35 -0.83
C ASP A 116 0.87 -5.64 -1.52
N TYR A 117 1.89 -5.54 -2.38
CA TYR A 117 2.52 -6.69 -3.04
C TYR A 117 3.71 -7.24 -2.25
N GLY A 118 4.13 -6.55 -1.19
CA GLY A 118 5.23 -6.95 -0.30
C GLY A 118 4.82 -7.80 0.91
N GLY A 119 3.50 -8.03 1.10
CA GLY A 119 2.99 -8.80 2.24
C GLY A 119 3.13 -8.08 3.59
N ASN A 120 3.24 -6.75 3.58
CA ASN A 120 3.44 -5.96 4.79
C ASN A 120 2.22 -6.01 5.71
N VAL A 121 1.01 -5.99 5.14
CA VAL A 121 -0.24 -6.06 5.91
C VAL A 121 -0.37 -7.42 6.62
N LEU A 122 0.03 -8.51 5.97
CA LEU A 122 0.06 -9.83 6.62
C LEU A 122 1.09 -9.88 7.75
N ARG A 123 2.25 -9.22 7.56
CA ARG A 123 3.34 -9.19 8.55
C ARG A 123 3.06 -8.26 9.73
N HIS A 124 2.49 -7.09 9.49
CA HIS A 124 2.35 -6.04 10.51
C HIS A 124 0.90 -5.81 10.95
N GLY A 125 -0.08 -6.41 10.29
CA GLY A 125 -1.51 -6.20 10.51
C GLY A 125 -2.10 -5.04 9.69
N CYS A 126 -3.42 -4.89 9.78
CA CYS A 126 -4.11 -3.74 9.20
C CYS A 126 -3.69 -2.46 9.93
N ILE A 127 -3.61 -1.34 9.20
CA ILE A 127 -3.06 -0.08 9.74
C ILE A 127 -3.83 0.41 11.00
N ASP A 128 -5.12 0.12 11.08
CA ASP A 128 -5.96 0.51 12.21
C ASP A 128 -5.71 -0.34 13.47
N ASP A 129 -5.12 -1.53 13.30
CA ASP A 129 -4.85 -2.49 14.38
C ASP A 129 -3.36 -2.53 14.77
N VAL A 130 -2.52 -1.74 14.08
CA VAL A 130 -1.08 -1.74 14.35
C VAL A 130 -0.79 -1.14 15.72
N THR A 131 -0.44 -1.98 16.68
CA THR A 131 0.17 -1.57 17.94
C THR A 131 1.69 -1.57 17.80
N VAL A 132 2.31 -0.40 17.88
CA VAL A 132 3.77 -0.30 17.97
C VAL A 132 4.20 -0.89 19.30
N LYS A 133 4.62 -2.15 19.31
CA LYS A 133 5.17 -2.80 20.51
C LYS A 133 6.50 -2.18 20.87
N ALA A 134 6.70 -1.84 22.13
CA ALA A 134 8.02 -1.49 22.66
C ALA A 134 8.95 -2.70 22.49
N LYS A 135 10.23 -2.42 22.15
CA LYS A 135 11.28 -3.43 21.95
C LYS A 135 11.39 -4.30 23.21
N GLY A 136 10.89 -5.56 23.17
CA GLY A 136 10.99 -6.49 24.30
C GLY A 136 9.73 -7.33 24.59
N GLU A 137 8.59 -7.04 23.99
CA GLU A 137 7.36 -7.82 24.19
C GLU A 137 7.08 -8.69 22.96
N GLY A 138 7.19 -9.97 23.17
CA GLY A 138 6.93 -11.15 22.34
C GLY A 138 6.41 -11.00 20.91
N GLU A 139 6.89 -11.83 20.03
CA GLU A 139 6.45 -12.07 18.66
C GLU A 139 4.97 -12.50 18.62
N GLY A 140 4.08 -11.53 18.48
CA GLY A 140 2.67 -11.78 18.19
C GLY A 140 2.31 -10.91 16.99
N GLU A 141 2.25 -11.50 15.80
CA GLU A 141 1.70 -10.87 14.62
C GLU A 141 0.23 -10.49 14.86
N ALA A 142 -0.17 -9.28 14.43
CA ALA A 142 -1.60 -8.95 14.39
C ALA A 142 -2.27 -9.88 13.36
N PRO A 143 -3.22 -10.75 13.78
CA PRO A 143 -3.73 -11.77 12.89
C PRO A 143 -4.59 -11.13 11.80
N SER A 144 -4.13 -11.21 10.57
CA SER A 144 -4.89 -10.78 9.38
C SER A 144 -5.14 -11.95 8.44
N LYS A 145 -6.20 -11.87 7.63
CA LYS A 145 -6.56 -12.85 6.61
C LYS A 145 -6.98 -12.18 5.32
N GLN A 146 -6.83 -12.89 4.21
CA GLN A 146 -7.26 -12.43 2.90
C GLN A 146 -8.60 -13.05 2.52
N CYS A 147 -9.51 -12.23 1.99
CA CYS A 147 -10.77 -12.75 1.43
C CYS A 147 -10.50 -13.56 0.16
N PRO A 148 -10.94 -14.83 0.08
CA PRO A 148 -10.71 -15.67 -1.09
C PRO A 148 -11.46 -15.17 -2.34
N SER A 149 -12.55 -14.44 -2.16
CA SER A 149 -13.38 -13.95 -3.26
C SER A 149 -12.87 -12.64 -3.87
N CYS A 150 -12.59 -11.61 -3.03
CA CYS A 150 -12.22 -10.27 -3.50
C CYS A 150 -10.78 -9.86 -3.17
N LYS A 151 -10.02 -10.74 -2.49
CA LYS A 151 -8.62 -10.53 -2.10
C LYS A 151 -8.39 -9.39 -1.09
N THR A 152 -9.43 -8.77 -0.56
CA THR A 152 -9.34 -7.76 0.51
C THR A 152 -8.70 -8.37 1.75
N ILE A 153 -7.75 -7.68 2.37
CA ILE A 153 -7.17 -8.07 3.65
C ILE A 153 -8.02 -7.52 4.78
N LEU A 154 -8.30 -8.38 5.75
CA LEU A 154 -9.19 -8.13 6.87
C LEU A 154 -8.52 -8.60 8.17
N HIS A 155 -8.94 -8.04 9.30
CA HIS A 155 -8.58 -8.62 10.59
C HIS A 155 -9.10 -10.07 10.70
N ALA A 156 -8.33 -10.97 11.28
CA ALA A 156 -8.67 -12.40 11.36
C ALA A 156 -10.03 -12.68 12.03
N ALA A 157 -10.49 -11.80 12.94
CA ALA A 157 -11.76 -11.94 13.63
C ALA A 157 -13.01 -11.63 12.77
N VAL A 158 -12.86 -10.99 11.61
CA VAL A 158 -13.99 -10.63 10.72
C VAL A 158 -14.67 -11.90 10.20
N ARG A 159 -15.97 -11.99 10.34
CA ARG A 159 -16.76 -13.15 9.92
C ARG A 159 -17.37 -13.04 8.53
N GLU A 160 -17.62 -11.83 8.10
CA GLU A 160 -18.19 -11.53 6.78
C GLU A 160 -17.37 -10.43 6.13
N CYS A 161 -16.96 -10.64 4.87
CA CYS A 161 -16.19 -9.64 4.15
C CYS A 161 -17.09 -8.43 3.83
N PRO A 162 -16.75 -7.21 4.30
CA PRO A 162 -17.57 -6.03 4.08
C PRO A 162 -17.60 -5.58 2.61
N GLU A 163 -16.61 -6.01 1.82
CA GLU A 163 -16.53 -5.63 0.40
C GLU A 163 -17.36 -6.52 -0.52
N CYS A 164 -17.44 -7.84 -0.25
CA CYS A 164 -18.08 -8.78 -1.15
C CYS A 164 -19.10 -9.70 -0.47
N GLY A 165 -19.30 -9.60 0.84
CA GLY A 165 -20.24 -10.43 1.59
C GLY A 165 -19.79 -11.90 1.78
N HIS A 166 -18.53 -12.24 1.47
CA HIS A 166 -18.03 -13.61 1.68
C HIS A 166 -18.01 -13.96 3.16
N ILE A 167 -18.64 -15.07 3.53
CA ILE A 167 -18.67 -15.59 4.91
C ILE A 167 -17.51 -16.56 5.10
N PHE A 168 -16.68 -16.31 6.11
CA PHE A 168 -15.56 -17.16 6.48
C PHE A 168 -16.04 -18.29 7.38
N GLU A 169 -15.94 -19.52 6.89
CA GLU A 169 -16.19 -20.72 7.68
C GLU A 169 -15.00 -20.99 8.62
N ARG A 170 -15.29 -21.61 9.75
CA ARG A 170 -14.27 -22.08 10.70
C ARG A 170 -14.06 -23.56 10.48
N ASP A 171 -12.82 -24.02 10.66
CA ASP A 171 -12.56 -25.43 10.77
C ASP A 171 -13.24 -26.03 12.03
N PRO A 172 -13.35 -27.37 12.14
CA PRO A 172 -13.94 -28.02 13.31
C PRO A 172 -13.22 -27.72 14.62
N GLU A 173 -11.99 -27.20 14.57
CA GLU A 173 -11.15 -26.82 15.71
C GLU A 173 -11.33 -25.32 16.07
N GLY A 174 -12.14 -24.57 15.31
CA GLY A 174 -12.45 -23.17 15.54
C GLY A 174 -11.44 -22.19 14.96
N ASN A 175 -10.43 -22.65 14.21
CA ASN A 175 -9.45 -21.82 13.53
C ASN A 175 -9.98 -21.34 12.17
N LEU A 176 -9.48 -20.19 11.72
CA LEU A 176 -9.78 -19.64 10.40
C LEU A 176 -8.71 -20.11 9.40
N GLU A 177 -9.11 -20.58 8.23
CA GLU A 177 -8.18 -20.91 7.15
C GLU A 177 -7.41 -19.65 6.71
N LEU A 178 -6.09 -19.68 6.85
CA LEU A 178 -5.16 -18.64 6.37
C LEU A 178 -4.65 -19.05 4.98
N ASN A 179 -5.15 -18.41 3.93
CA ASN A 179 -4.71 -18.68 2.57
C ASN A 179 -3.46 -17.85 2.20
N ALA A 180 -2.59 -18.43 1.36
CA ALA A 180 -1.40 -17.79 0.84
C ALA A 180 -1.74 -16.52 0.02
N PHE A 181 -0.89 -15.51 0.11
CA PHE A 181 -1.09 -14.16 -0.39
C PHE A 181 -0.83 -14.02 -1.89
N ASP A 182 -1.72 -13.28 -2.56
CA ASP A 182 -1.63 -12.99 -3.99
C ASP A 182 -2.19 -11.56 -4.24
N GLY A 183 -1.40 -10.52 -3.96
CA GLY A 183 -1.74 -9.09 -4.05
C GLY A 183 -3.07 -8.70 -3.37
N ALA A 184 -3.06 -7.74 -2.45
CA ALA A 184 -4.25 -7.42 -1.67
C ALA A 184 -4.70 -5.97 -1.81
N VAL A 185 -6.02 -5.79 -1.84
CA VAL A 185 -6.69 -4.49 -1.76
C VAL A 185 -7.23 -4.30 -0.36
N LEU A 186 -6.87 -3.20 0.31
CA LEU A 186 -7.44 -2.81 1.59
C LEU A 186 -8.61 -1.86 1.37
N SER A 187 -9.75 -2.16 1.98
CA SER A 187 -10.87 -1.23 2.06
C SER A 187 -10.77 -0.37 3.33
N ASP A 188 -11.19 0.88 3.20
CA ASP A 188 -11.33 1.80 4.34
C ASP A 188 -12.62 1.41 5.10
N GLN A 189 -12.47 0.81 6.27
CA GLN A 189 -13.58 0.55 7.19
C GLN A 189 -13.68 1.70 8.18
N ARG A 190 -14.72 2.48 8.08
CA ARG A 190 -15.17 3.41 9.13
C ARG A 190 -16.37 2.83 9.86
#